data_ff3a3671f5d1563dd5d708c83e7b6439
#
_entry.id   ff3a3671f5d1563dd5d708c83e7b6439
#
_cell.length_a   1.000
_cell.length_b   1.000
_cell.length_c   1.000
_cell.angle_alpha   90.00
_cell.angle_beta   90.00
_cell.angle_gamma   90.00
#
_symmetry.space_group_name_H-M   'P 1'
#
loop_
_entity.id
_entity.type
_entity.pdbx_description
1 polymer ?
#
loop_
_entity_poly.entity_id
_entity_poly.type
_entity_poly.pdbx_seq_one_letter_code
_entity_poly.pdbx_strand_id
1 'polypeptide(L)'
;VNKGEVFEARASDPEVRNRALPHPLTGIVPLVVVLVISFLFHEELAQLALILALGGGVLCLLAINYKHFHSLPVAINAGTTGALIAIGNTAAVVGFGSIAKNTEAFQTTVALMTQIPGNELIGAAIAVSVIAGLTGSASGGQAIALPLVAPHYLDQGVEPEQLHRIVSISSGALDSLPHNGYVVTTIRAICNETHQAAYWAVGALTVVVPVIGLAMAIGLFSIM
;
A
#
# COMPACT_ATOMS: atom_id res chain seq x y z
N VAL A 1 -19.49 -12.49 -16.31
CA VAL A 1 -19.77 -13.05 -17.64
C VAL A 1 -21.00 -13.97 -17.61
N ASN A 2 -21.30 -14.62 -16.48
CA ASN A 2 -22.48 -15.51 -16.36
C ASN A 2 -23.85 -14.81 -16.33
N LYS A 3 -23.91 -13.46 -16.35
CA LYS A 3 -25.16 -12.67 -16.37
C LYS A 3 -25.42 -11.93 -17.70
N GLY A 4 -24.70 -12.27 -18.78
CA GLY A 4 -24.86 -11.59 -20.07
C GLY A 4 -24.25 -10.17 -20.08
N GLU A 5 -23.48 -9.79 -19.09
CA GLU A 5 -22.75 -8.54 -19.09
C GLU A 5 -21.63 -8.59 -20.12
N VAL A 6 -21.65 -7.67 -21.07
CA VAL A 6 -20.63 -7.49 -22.13
C VAL A 6 -19.92 -6.18 -21.86
N PHE A 7 -18.63 -6.14 -22.19
CA PHE A 7 -17.92 -4.86 -22.17
C PHE A 7 -18.49 -3.92 -23.22
N GLU A 8 -18.98 -2.78 -22.78
CA GLU A 8 -19.43 -1.69 -23.63
C GLU A 8 -18.38 -0.58 -23.62
N ALA A 9 -17.73 -0.37 -24.78
CA ALA A 9 -16.75 0.69 -24.94
C ALA A 9 -17.41 2.06 -24.75
N ARG A 10 -16.78 2.90 -23.92
CA ARG A 10 -17.24 4.27 -23.62
C ARG A 10 -16.29 5.29 -24.22
N ALA A 11 -16.77 6.50 -24.50
CA ALA A 11 -15.95 7.60 -24.98
C ALA A 11 -14.83 8.02 -24.00
N SER A 12 -14.96 7.67 -22.72
CA SER A 12 -13.96 7.90 -21.67
C SER A 12 -12.94 6.79 -21.54
N ASP A 13 -13.10 5.67 -22.24
CA ASP A 13 -12.14 4.58 -22.16
C ASP A 13 -10.80 5.00 -22.78
N PRO A 14 -9.67 4.52 -22.20
CA PRO A 14 -8.36 4.80 -22.77
C PRO A 14 -8.26 4.29 -24.21
N GLU A 15 -7.85 5.17 -25.13
CA GLU A 15 -7.60 4.75 -26.51
C GLU A 15 -6.57 3.63 -26.58
N VAL A 16 -6.88 2.58 -27.33
CA VAL A 16 -5.91 1.51 -27.62
C VAL A 16 -4.79 2.11 -28.47
N ARG A 17 -3.67 2.40 -27.84
CA ARG A 17 -2.51 2.93 -28.52
C ARG A 17 -1.79 1.79 -29.24
N ASN A 18 -1.93 1.68 -30.56
CA ASN A 18 -1.14 0.80 -31.42
C ASN A 18 0.32 1.30 -31.49
N ARG A 19 1.11 1.05 -30.44
CA ARG A 19 2.54 1.36 -30.40
C ARG A 19 3.33 0.06 -30.27
N ALA A 20 4.50 0.02 -30.88
CA ALA A 20 5.46 -1.04 -30.61
C ALA A 20 5.88 -0.94 -29.14
N LEU A 21 5.36 -1.81 -28.31
CA LEU A 21 5.71 -1.88 -26.90
C LEU A 21 7.07 -2.55 -26.71
N PRO A 22 7.85 -2.12 -25.71
CA PRO A 22 9.08 -2.80 -25.36
C PRO A 22 8.78 -4.22 -24.88
N HIS A 23 9.76 -5.12 -24.98
CA HIS A 23 9.61 -6.50 -24.51
C HIS A 23 9.31 -6.50 -22.99
N PRO A 24 8.39 -7.32 -22.48
CA PRO A 24 8.02 -7.34 -21.06
C PRO A 24 9.20 -7.46 -20.08
N LEU A 25 10.24 -8.19 -20.46
CA LEU A 25 11.46 -8.33 -19.64
C LEU A 25 12.16 -6.99 -19.38
N THR A 26 12.05 -6.01 -20.28
CA THR A 26 12.65 -4.69 -20.08
C THR A 26 11.99 -3.92 -18.92
N GLY A 27 10.77 -4.30 -18.52
CA GLY A 27 10.11 -3.78 -17.32
C GLY A 27 10.54 -4.50 -16.03
N ILE A 28 10.95 -5.77 -16.13
CA ILE A 28 11.38 -6.57 -14.97
C ILE A 28 12.81 -6.25 -14.55
N VAL A 29 13.71 -6.04 -15.50
CA VAL A 29 15.14 -5.78 -15.22
C VAL A 29 15.36 -4.60 -14.24
N PRO A 30 14.72 -3.42 -14.41
CA PRO A 30 14.87 -2.33 -13.44
C PRO A 30 14.41 -2.70 -12.02
N LEU A 31 13.38 -3.52 -11.86
CA LEU A 31 12.91 -4.00 -10.56
C LEU A 31 13.96 -4.92 -9.92
N VAL A 32 14.56 -5.82 -10.68
CA VAL A 32 15.65 -6.67 -10.20
C VAL A 32 16.84 -5.82 -9.78
N VAL A 33 17.19 -4.79 -10.54
CA VAL A 33 18.27 -3.84 -10.17
C VAL A 33 17.98 -3.16 -8.83
N VAL A 34 16.75 -2.70 -8.61
CA VAL A 34 16.33 -2.11 -7.33
C VAL A 34 16.52 -3.10 -6.20
N LEU A 35 16.05 -4.34 -6.36
CA LEU A 35 16.16 -5.37 -5.33
C LEU A 35 17.62 -5.72 -5.02
N VAL A 36 18.43 -5.88 -6.05
CA VAL A 36 19.88 -6.21 -5.89
C VAL A 36 20.61 -5.09 -5.16
N ILE A 37 20.45 -3.85 -5.60
CA ILE A 37 21.11 -2.71 -4.94
C ILE A 37 20.62 -2.57 -3.50
N SER A 38 19.32 -2.67 -3.27
CA SER A 38 18.75 -2.60 -1.92
C SER A 38 19.32 -3.69 -1.02
N PHE A 39 19.40 -4.94 -1.49
CA PHE A 39 19.92 -6.07 -0.74
C PHE A 39 21.43 -5.94 -0.43
N LEU A 40 22.21 -5.49 -1.39
CA LEU A 40 23.66 -5.38 -1.22
C LEU A 40 24.07 -4.26 -0.25
N PHE A 41 23.30 -3.18 -0.17
CA PHE A 41 23.70 -1.99 0.58
C PHE A 41 22.83 -1.69 1.80
N HIS A 42 21.84 -2.54 2.15
CA HIS A 42 20.90 -2.24 3.24
C HIS A 42 21.57 -2.17 4.61
N GLU A 43 22.57 -3.01 4.87
CA GLU A 43 23.29 -3.02 6.15
C GLU A 43 24.22 -1.82 6.31
N GLU A 44 24.92 -1.43 5.23
CA GLU A 44 25.91 -0.36 5.29
C GLU A 44 25.32 1.04 5.18
N LEU A 45 24.30 1.22 4.35
CA LEU A 45 23.77 2.53 3.99
C LEU A 45 22.34 2.80 4.51
N ALA A 46 21.68 1.81 5.10
CA ALA A 46 20.34 1.94 5.65
C ALA A 46 19.36 2.66 4.69
N GLN A 47 18.87 3.84 5.06
CA GLN A 47 17.91 4.61 4.23
C GLN A 47 18.50 5.08 2.88
N LEU A 48 19.80 5.32 2.81
CA LEU A 48 20.44 5.72 1.56
C LEU A 48 20.48 4.56 0.55
N ALA A 49 20.52 3.31 1.00
CA ALA A 49 20.44 2.15 0.12
C ALA A 49 19.17 2.17 -0.74
N LEU A 50 18.02 2.53 -0.15
CA LEU A 50 16.75 2.63 -0.87
C LEU A 50 16.79 3.73 -1.94
N ILE A 51 17.34 4.90 -1.62
CA ILE A 51 17.47 6.01 -2.57
C ILE A 51 18.35 5.61 -3.75
N LEU A 52 19.49 4.98 -3.47
CA LEU A 52 20.41 4.49 -4.52
C LEU A 52 19.78 3.39 -5.35
N ALA A 53 19.06 2.46 -4.73
CA ALA A 53 18.35 1.38 -5.40
C ALA A 53 17.28 1.93 -6.36
N LEU A 54 16.41 2.82 -5.90
CA LEU A 54 15.38 3.45 -6.73
C LEU A 54 16.00 4.30 -7.85
N GLY A 55 17.05 5.08 -7.55
CA GLY A 55 17.80 5.84 -8.55
C GLY A 55 18.42 4.94 -9.61
N GLY A 56 19.07 3.85 -9.20
CA GLY A 56 19.63 2.83 -10.09
C GLY A 56 18.57 2.18 -10.97
N GLY A 57 17.41 1.83 -10.41
CA GLY A 57 16.27 1.31 -11.15
C GLY A 57 15.74 2.28 -12.22
N VAL A 58 15.60 3.56 -11.86
CA VAL A 58 15.19 4.61 -12.82
C VAL A 58 16.22 4.76 -13.94
N LEU A 59 17.51 4.83 -13.63
CA LEU A 59 18.56 4.93 -14.63
C LEU A 59 18.60 3.70 -15.55
N CYS A 60 18.44 2.52 -14.99
CA CYS A 60 18.34 1.27 -15.74
C CYS A 60 17.13 1.28 -16.68
N LEU A 61 15.96 1.69 -16.20
CA LEU A 61 14.74 1.83 -17.00
C LEU A 61 14.95 2.79 -18.18
N LEU A 62 15.56 3.96 -17.92
CA LEU A 62 15.86 4.95 -18.93
C LEU A 62 16.84 4.42 -19.97
N ALA A 63 17.91 3.75 -19.55
CA ALA A 63 18.93 3.21 -20.44
C ALA A 63 18.37 2.13 -21.39
N ILE A 64 17.58 1.18 -20.83
CA ILE A 64 17.04 0.06 -21.62
C ILE A 64 15.92 0.52 -22.56
N ASN A 65 15.06 1.45 -22.11
CA ASN A 65 13.85 1.84 -22.84
C ASN A 65 13.97 3.21 -23.50
N TYR A 66 15.18 3.78 -23.62
CA TYR A 66 15.39 5.13 -24.16
C TYR A 66 14.66 5.39 -25.47
N LYS A 67 14.69 4.43 -26.39
CA LYS A 67 14.04 4.54 -27.72
C LYS A 67 12.51 4.52 -27.68
N HIS A 68 11.93 4.08 -26.57
CA HIS A 68 10.49 3.98 -26.40
C HIS A 68 9.87 5.23 -25.74
N PHE A 69 10.69 6.12 -25.19
CA PHE A 69 10.22 7.40 -24.66
C PHE A 69 9.91 8.36 -25.81
N HIS A 70 8.68 8.81 -25.90
CA HIS A 70 8.28 9.84 -26.85
C HIS A 70 8.83 11.22 -26.46
N SER A 71 8.83 11.52 -25.16
CA SER A 71 9.41 12.72 -24.56
C SER A 71 9.87 12.43 -23.15
N LEU A 72 11.17 12.43 -22.93
CA LEU A 72 11.76 12.21 -21.61
C LEU A 72 11.35 13.29 -20.59
N PRO A 73 11.33 14.59 -20.93
CA PRO A 73 10.86 15.62 -20.00
C PRO A 73 9.42 15.41 -19.54
N VAL A 74 8.53 14.99 -20.44
CA VAL A 74 7.12 14.71 -20.10
C VAL A 74 7.02 13.53 -19.15
N ALA A 75 7.78 12.46 -19.39
CA ALA A 75 7.79 11.29 -18.50
C ALA A 75 8.34 11.62 -17.11
N ILE A 76 9.43 12.38 -17.02
CA ILE A 76 10.01 12.83 -15.75
C ILE A 76 9.03 13.74 -15.01
N ASN A 77 8.42 14.70 -15.70
CA ASN A 77 7.45 15.61 -15.08
C ASN A 77 6.23 14.85 -14.52
N ALA A 78 5.69 13.88 -15.26
CA ALA A 78 4.59 13.03 -14.81
C ALA A 78 4.99 12.21 -13.58
N GLY A 79 6.17 11.59 -13.59
CA GLY A 79 6.71 10.84 -12.44
C GLY A 79 6.91 11.71 -11.21
N THR A 80 7.49 12.90 -11.38
CA THR A 80 7.70 13.88 -10.29
C THR A 80 6.37 14.36 -9.72
N THR A 81 5.40 14.67 -10.56
CA THR A 81 4.06 15.07 -10.13
C THR A 81 3.39 13.95 -9.32
N GLY A 82 3.47 12.69 -9.80
CA GLY A 82 2.97 11.54 -9.07
C GLY A 82 3.63 11.36 -7.71
N ALA A 83 4.96 11.53 -7.63
CA ALA A 83 5.71 11.44 -6.38
C ALA A 83 5.29 12.55 -5.39
N LEU A 84 5.13 13.79 -5.84
CA LEU A 84 4.69 14.91 -5.00
C LEU A 84 3.27 14.70 -4.46
N ILE A 85 2.36 14.18 -5.28
CA ILE A 85 1.00 13.83 -4.85
C ILE A 85 1.05 12.71 -3.79
N ALA A 86 1.85 11.67 -4.00
CA ALA A 86 1.99 10.57 -3.06
C ALA A 86 2.56 11.04 -1.71
N ILE A 87 3.61 11.87 -1.72
CA ILE A 87 4.20 12.47 -0.51
C ILE A 87 3.19 13.37 0.19
N GLY A 88 2.49 14.23 -0.56
CA GLY A 88 1.48 15.14 -0.02
C GLY A 88 0.34 14.39 0.66
N ASN A 89 -0.18 13.33 0.04
CA ASN A 89 -1.21 12.49 0.61
C ASN A 89 -0.75 11.79 1.90
N THR A 90 0.46 11.20 1.88
CA THR A 90 1.03 10.55 3.06
C THR A 90 1.24 11.56 4.20
N ALA A 91 1.78 12.73 3.90
CA ALA A 91 1.99 13.79 4.89
C ALA A 91 0.66 14.28 5.51
N ALA A 92 -0.39 14.42 4.69
CA ALA A 92 -1.71 14.80 5.17
C ALA A 92 -2.31 13.77 6.13
N VAL A 93 -2.22 12.47 5.77
CA VAL A 93 -2.71 11.36 6.62
C VAL A 93 -1.92 11.28 7.93
N VAL A 94 -0.59 11.35 7.86
CA VAL A 94 0.27 11.33 9.06
C VAL A 94 0.04 12.55 9.93
N GLY A 95 -0.14 13.73 9.33
CA GLY A 95 -0.48 14.97 10.04
C GLY A 95 -1.82 14.85 10.77
N PHE A 96 -2.87 14.36 10.09
CA PHE A 96 -4.17 14.08 10.71
C PHE A 96 -4.02 13.08 11.87
N GLY A 97 -3.32 11.98 11.66
CA GLY A 97 -3.08 10.97 12.69
C GLY A 97 -2.31 11.52 13.89
N SER A 98 -1.38 12.46 13.66
CA SER A 98 -0.64 13.13 14.73
C SER A 98 -1.53 13.99 15.63
N ILE A 99 -2.60 14.54 15.09
CA ILE A 99 -3.63 15.25 15.86
C ILE A 99 -4.56 14.24 16.53
N ALA A 100 -5.05 13.28 15.79
CA ALA A 100 -6.00 12.28 16.27
C ALA A 100 -5.47 11.49 17.47
N LYS A 101 -4.21 11.09 17.45
CA LYS A 101 -3.57 10.34 18.55
C LYS A 101 -3.60 11.06 19.91
N ASN A 102 -3.76 12.39 19.92
CA ASN A 102 -3.85 13.18 21.15
C ASN A 102 -5.29 13.29 21.67
N THR A 103 -6.28 12.74 20.97
CA THR A 103 -7.67 12.74 21.44
C THR A 103 -7.92 11.58 22.40
N GLU A 104 -8.73 11.82 23.43
CA GLU A 104 -9.12 10.80 24.41
C GLU A 104 -9.82 9.60 23.73
N ALA A 105 -10.67 9.87 22.75
CA ALA A 105 -11.37 8.83 21.99
C ALA A 105 -10.40 7.89 21.28
N PHE A 106 -9.34 8.42 20.67
CA PHE A 106 -8.33 7.62 20.00
C PHE A 106 -7.52 6.79 20.99
N GLN A 107 -7.07 7.40 22.10
CA GLN A 107 -6.33 6.69 23.16
C GLN A 107 -7.16 5.55 23.77
N THR A 108 -8.44 5.79 24.04
CA THR A 108 -9.36 4.77 24.52
C THR A 108 -9.52 3.64 23.52
N THR A 109 -9.64 3.96 22.23
CA THR A 109 -9.75 2.96 21.17
C THR A 109 -8.51 2.07 21.10
N VAL A 110 -7.31 2.66 21.14
CA VAL A 110 -6.05 1.91 21.15
C VAL A 110 -5.95 1.04 22.39
N ALA A 111 -6.29 1.57 23.58
CA ALA A 111 -6.28 0.80 24.82
C ALA A 111 -7.23 -0.40 24.80
N LEU A 112 -8.41 -0.25 24.21
CA LEU A 112 -9.34 -1.37 24.03
C LEU A 112 -8.80 -2.43 23.07
N MET A 113 -8.13 -2.03 21.99
CA MET A 113 -7.56 -2.95 21.02
C MET A 113 -6.36 -3.73 21.58
N THR A 114 -5.54 -3.11 22.42
CA THR A 114 -4.41 -3.76 23.08
C THR A 114 -4.82 -4.70 24.23
N GLN A 115 -6.08 -4.64 24.68
CA GLN A 115 -6.64 -5.52 25.70
C GLN A 115 -7.42 -6.71 25.13
N ILE A 116 -7.42 -6.92 23.81
CA ILE A 116 -8.10 -8.06 23.18
C ILE A 116 -7.44 -9.35 23.70
N PRO A 117 -8.19 -10.22 24.39
CA PRO A 117 -7.62 -11.44 24.92
C PRO A 117 -7.32 -12.44 23.81
N GLY A 118 -6.26 -13.21 23.97
CA GLY A 118 -5.89 -14.27 23.03
C GLY A 118 -4.46 -14.10 22.53
N ASN A 119 -4.24 -14.50 21.28
CA ASN A 119 -2.93 -14.38 20.64
C ASN A 119 -2.62 -12.92 20.36
N GLU A 120 -1.45 -12.44 20.77
CA GLU A 120 -0.96 -11.07 20.67
C GLU A 120 -0.92 -10.59 19.22
N LEU A 121 -0.63 -11.49 18.28
CA LEU A 121 -0.62 -11.16 16.84
C LEU A 121 -2.03 -10.80 16.32
N ILE A 122 -3.09 -11.40 16.90
CA ILE A 122 -4.47 -11.06 16.55
C ILE A 122 -4.80 -9.64 17.03
N GLY A 123 -4.42 -9.31 18.27
CA GLY A 123 -4.62 -7.98 18.82
C GLY A 123 -3.91 -6.91 17.98
N ALA A 124 -2.65 -7.14 17.65
CA ALA A 124 -1.86 -6.25 16.79
C ALA A 124 -2.50 -6.11 15.40
N ALA A 125 -2.92 -7.21 14.78
CA ALA A 125 -3.55 -7.21 13.48
C ALA A 125 -4.85 -6.39 13.46
N ILE A 126 -5.72 -6.57 14.46
CA ILE A 126 -6.98 -5.82 14.56
C ILE A 126 -6.70 -4.34 14.75
N ALA A 127 -5.79 -3.98 15.68
CA ALA A 127 -5.46 -2.59 15.95
C ALA A 127 -4.96 -1.87 14.69
N VAL A 128 -4.02 -2.47 13.98
CA VAL A 128 -3.46 -1.87 12.75
C VAL A 128 -4.49 -1.82 11.63
N SER A 129 -5.28 -2.90 11.42
CA SER A 129 -6.32 -2.92 10.39
C SER A 129 -7.37 -1.84 10.62
N VAL A 130 -7.82 -1.65 11.87
CA VAL A 130 -8.82 -0.61 12.20
C VAL A 130 -8.25 0.78 11.98
N ILE A 131 -7.01 1.05 12.43
CA ILE A 131 -6.38 2.37 12.23
C ILE A 131 -6.16 2.64 10.74
N ALA A 132 -5.70 1.65 9.98
CA ALA A 132 -5.56 1.78 8.52
C ALA A 132 -6.91 2.00 7.83
N GLY A 133 -7.96 1.29 8.29
CA GLY A 133 -9.33 1.48 7.83
C GLY A 133 -9.88 2.87 8.12
N LEU A 134 -9.68 3.39 9.33
CA LEU A 134 -10.13 4.74 9.71
C LEU A 134 -9.41 5.84 8.90
N THR A 135 -8.12 5.66 8.65
CA THR A 135 -7.32 6.63 7.89
C THR A 135 -7.47 6.48 6.37
N GLY A 136 -8.01 5.36 5.90
CA GLY A 136 -8.10 5.03 4.49
C GLY A 136 -6.72 4.95 3.82
N SER A 137 -5.70 4.45 4.53
CA SER A 137 -4.33 4.37 4.02
C SER A 137 -3.52 3.31 4.76
N ALA A 138 -2.97 2.33 4.04
CA ALA A 138 -2.08 1.32 4.62
C ALA A 138 -0.83 1.96 5.24
N SER A 139 -0.08 2.72 4.47
CA SER A 139 1.16 3.35 4.93
C SER A 139 0.92 4.43 5.99
N GLY A 140 -0.12 5.25 5.83
CA GLY A 140 -0.52 6.24 6.84
C GLY A 140 -1.00 5.57 8.13
N GLY A 141 -1.79 4.51 8.01
CA GLY A 141 -2.24 3.70 9.13
C GLY A 141 -1.08 3.09 9.91
N GLN A 142 -0.09 2.51 9.21
CA GLN A 142 1.12 1.98 9.85
C GLN A 142 1.90 3.07 10.58
N ALA A 143 2.13 4.21 9.96
CA ALA A 143 2.88 5.32 10.56
C ALA A 143 2.23 5.83 11.85
N ILE A 144 0.92 5.73 11.97
CA ILE A 144 0.16 6.11 13.18
C ILE A 144 0.13 4.95 14.19
N ALA A 145 -0.16 3.73 13.74
CA ALA A 145 -0.36 2.58 14.59
C ALA A 145 0.94 2.08 15.22
N LEU A 146 2.02 1.96 14.44
CA LEU A 146 3.24 1.31 14.86
C LEU A 146 3.85 1.89 16.13
N PRO A 147 4.03 3.22 16.27
CA PRO A 147 4.57 3.81 17.49
C PRO A 147 3.70 3.58 18.74
N LEU A 148 2.43 3.27 18.57
CA LEU A 148 1.47 3.09 19.67
C LEU A 148 1.33 1.63 20.07
N VAL A 149 1.29 0.72 19.10
CA VAL A 149 1.02 -0.70 19.34
C VAL A 149 2.30 -1.53 19.50
N ALA A 150 3.39 -1.19 18.78
CA ALA A 150 4.59 -2.01 18.80
C ALA A 150 5.23 -2.12 20.19
N PRO A 151 5.40 -1.04 20.99
CA PRO A 151 5.97 -1.18 22.32
C PRO A 151 5.20 -2.17 23.20
N HIS A 152 3.86 -2.11 23.17
CA HIS A 152 3.00 -2.99 23.96
C HIS A 152 3.22 -4.48 23.63
N TYR A 153 3.26 -4.84 22.35
CA TYR A 153 3.40 -6.25 21.95
C TYR A 153 4.82 -6.76 22.05
N LEU A 154 5.82 -5.89 21.85
CA LEU A 154 7.22 -6.24 22.08
C LEU A 154 7.52 -6.51 23.57
N ASP A 155 6.92 -5.70 24.47
CA ASP A 155 7.01 -5.91 25.92
C ASP A 155 6.32 -7.22 26.38
N GLN A 156 5.36 -7.71 25.62
CA GLN A 156 4.73 -9.02 25.83
C GLN A 156 5.52 -10.19 25.23
N GLY A 157 6.67 -9.91 24.61
CA GLY A 157 7.55 -10.94 24.07
C GLY A 157 7.25 -11.40 22.65
N VAL A 158 6.42 -10.65 21.91
CA VAL A 158 6.20 -10.91 20.48
C VAL A 158 7.50 -10.66 19.71
N GLU A 159 7.91 -11.63 18.90
CA GLU A 159 9.10 -11.51 18.07
C GLU A 159 8.98 -10.33 17.08
N PRO A 160 9.99 -9.42 17.02
CA PRO A 160 9.93 -8.22 16.19
C PRO A 160 9.66 -8.51 14.72
N GLU A 161 10.22 -9.60 14.17
CA GLU A 161 10.00 -9.97 12.77
C GLU A 161 8.57 -10.42 12.49
N GLN A 162 7.96 -11.17 13.41
CA GLN A 162 6.56 -11.60 13.28
C GLN A 162 5.64 -10.39 13.38
N LEU A 163 5.86 -9.52 14.36
CA LEU A 163 5.09 -8.29 14.53
C LEU A 163 5.18 -7.41 13.29
N HIS A 164 6.38 -7.18 12.75
CA HIS A 164 6.59 -6.40 11.54
C HIS A 164 5.78 -6.96 10.34
N ARG A 165 5.83 -8.26 10.12
CA ARG A 165 5.11 -8.91 9.02
C ARG A 165 3.60 -8.81 9.21
N ILE A 166 3.09 -9.07 10.41
CA ILE A 166 1.66 -8.96 10.71
C ILE A 166 1.18 -7.51 10.55
N VAL A 167 1.90 -6.53 11.06
CA VAL A 167 1.58 -5.10 10.89
C VAL A 167 1.54 -4.72 9.41
N SER A 168 2.50 -5.19 8.63
CA SER A 168 2.54 -4.90 7.19
C SER A 168 1.35 -5.48 6.43
N ILE A 169 0.97 -6.72 6.71
CA ILE A 169 -0.18 -7.38 6.07
C ILE A 169 -1.50 -6.76 6.55
N SER A 170 -1.65 -6.55 7.86
CA SER A 170 -2.87 -6.04 8.45
C SER A 170 -3.21 -4.61 8.04
N SER A 171 -2.21 -3.79 7.75
CA SER A 171 -2.44 -2.42 7.27
C SER A 171 -3.16 -2.39 5.91
N GLY A 172 -2.96 -3.40 5.06
CA GLY A 172 -3.66 -3.55 3.79
C GLY A 172 -5.02 -4.26 3.89
N ALA A 173 -5.43 -4.70 5.08
CA ALA A 173 -6.68 -5.46 5.22
C ALA A 173 -7.94 -4.58 5.12
N LEU A 174 -7.93 -3.39 5.71
CA LEU A 174 -9.08 -2.48 5.73
C LEU A 174 -8.77 -1.09 5.17
N ASP A 175 -7.59 -0.87 4.58
CA ASP A 175 -7.21 0.43 4.04
C ASP A 175 -8.08 0.88 2.85
N SER A 176 -8.59 -0.07 2.09
CA SER A 176 -9.35 0.16 0.84
C SER A 176 -10.86 0.19 1.04
N LEU A 177 -11.34 0.67 2.18
CA LEU A 177 -12.76 0.91 2.45
C LEU A 177 -13.33 1.99 1.48
N PRO A 178 -14.66 2.12 1.31
CA PRO A 178 -15.26 2.98 0.30
C PRO A 178 -14.83 4.45 0.35
N HIS A 179 -14.39 4.95 1.50
CA HIS A 179 -13.92 6.33 1.70
C HIS A 179 -12.45 6.54 1.37
N ASN A 180 -11.68 5.47 1.10
CA ASN A 180 -10.27 5.59 0.74
C ASN A 180 -10.10 6.46 -0.53
N GLY A 181 -9.15 7.40 -0.49
CA GLY A 181 -8.90 8.34 -1.58
C GLY A 181 -8.52 7.67 -2.90
N TYR A 182 -7.74 6.58 -2.86
CA TYR A 182 -7.43 5.79 -4.05
C TYR A 182 -8.68 5.13 -4.63
N VAL A 183 -9.51 4.50 -3.79
CA VAL A 183 -10.77 3.85 -4.22
C VAL A 183 -11.72 4.87 -4.84
N VAL A 184 -11.91 6.03 -4.18
CA VAL A 184 -12.75 7.11 -4.71
C VAL A 184 -12.21 7.60 -6.05
N THR A 185 -10.90 7.87 -6.15
CA THR A 185 -10.29 8.35 -7.39
C THR A 185 -10.40 7.33 -8.51
N THR A 186 -10.11 6.06 -8.23
CA THR A 186 -10.19 4.98 -9.23
C THR A 186 -11.61 4.83 -9.74
N ILE A 187 -12.58 4.67 -8.86
CA ILE A 187 -13.97 4.42 -9.27
C ILE A 187 -14.57 5.66 -9.94
N ARG A 188 -14.42 6.85 -9.34
CA ARG A 188 -15.13 8.05 -9.80
C ARG A 188 -14.40 8.80 -10.89
N ALA A 189 -13.09 9.02 -10.74
CA ALA A 189 -12.35 9.88 -11.65
C ALA A 189 -11.73 9.13 -12.83
N ILE A 190 -11.33 7.86 -12.64
CA ILE A 190 -10.69 7.08 -13.72
C ILE A 190 -11.74 6.23 -14.45
N CYS A 191 -12.52 5.43 -13.72
CA CYS A 191 -13.50 4.53 -14.31
C CYS A 191 -14.84 5.22 -14.63
N ASN A 192 -15.06 6.42 -14.08
CA ASN A 192 -16.31 7.18 -14.21
C ASN A 192 -17.56 6.36 -13.82
N GLU A 193 -17.40 5.54 -12.75
CA GLU A 193 -18.44 4.66 -12.22
C GLU A 193 -18.97 5.13 -10.88
N THR A 194 -20.08 4.53 -10.43
CA THR A 194 -20.60 4.73 -9.08
C THR A 194 -19.98 3.74 -8.11
N HIS A 195 -19.85 4.10 -6.84
CA HIS A 195 -19.43 3.16 -5.80
C HIS A 195 -20.35 1.94 -5.70
N GLN A 196 -21.66 2.15 -5.88
CA GLN A 196 -22.65 1.08 -5.83
C GLN A 196 -22.42 0.03 -6.93
N ALA A 197 -22.00 0.46 -8.11
CA ALA A 197 -21.75 -0.45 -9.25
C ALA A 197 -20.41 -1.16 -9.16
N ALA A 198 -19.34 -0.46 -8.73
CA ALA A 198 -17.96 -0.94 -8.86
C ALA A 198 -17.33 -1.40 -7.53
N TYR A 199 -17.78 -0.89 -6.37
CA TYR A 199 -17.07 -1.14 -5.11
C TYR A 199 -17.08 -2.62 -4.70
N TRP A 200 -18.10 -3.38 -4.98
CA TRP A 200 -18.12 -4.81 -4.60
C TRP A 200 -16.97 -5.61 -5.20
N ALA A 201 -16.62 -5.34 -6.47
CA ALA A 201 -15.48 -5.99 -7.11
C ALA A 201 -14.15 -5.51 -6.51
N VAL A 202 -14.02 -4.19 -6.29
CA VAL A 202 -12.85 -3.60 -5.66
C VAL A 202 -12.70 -4.12 -4.23
N GLY A 203 -13.74 -4.04 -3.40
CA GLY A 203 -13.72 -4.48 -2.01
C GLY A 203 -13.46 -5.99 -1.85
N ALA A 204 -13.98 -6.81 -2.77
CA ALA A 204 -13.67 -8.24 -2.75
C ALA A 204 -12.15 -8.50 -2.93
N LEU A 205 -11.51 -7.79 -3.83
CA LEU A 205 -10.08 -7.98 -4.11
C LEU A 205 -9.17 -7.27 -3.11
N THR A 206 -9.56 -6.10 -2.62
CA THR A 206 -8.69 -5.25 -1.81
C THR A 206 -9.01 -5.26 -0.30
N VAL A 207 -10.11 -5.88 0.10
CA VAL A 207 -10.47 -6.05 1.51
C VAL A 207 -10.60 -7.54 1.85
N VAL A 208 -11.49 -8.28 1.16
CA VAL A 208 -11.77 -9.67 1.53
C VAL A 208 -10.53 -10.56 1.32
N VAL A 209 -9.85 -10.44 0.19
CA VAL A 209 -8.63 -11.24 -0.09
C VAL A 209 -7.50 -10.91 0.90
N PRO A 210 -7.16 -9.63 1.20
CA PRO A 210 -6.17 -9.31 2.22
C PRO A 210 -6.54 -9.80 3.63
N VAL A 211 -7.81 -9.72 4.03
CA VAL A 211 -8.28 -10.26 5.33
C VAL A 211 -8.07 -11.77 5.40
N ILE A 212 -8.36 -12.51 4.33
CA ILE A 212 -8.08 -13.95 4.27
C ILE A 212 -6.57 -14.21 4.37
N GLY A 213 -5.77 -13.45 3.62
CA GLY A 213 -4.31 -13.53 3.66
C GLY A 213 -3.75 -13.24 5.07
N LEU A 214 -4.32 -12.23 5.75
CA LEU A 214 -3.96 -11.92 7.14
C LEU A 214 -4.29 -13.07 8.09
N ALA A 215 -5.48 -13.65 8.00
CA ALA A 215 -5.87 -14.79 8.82
C ALA A 215 -4.94 -16.00 8.59
N MET A 216 -4.56 -16.26 7.34
CA MET A 216 -3.59 -17.31 7.01
C MET A 216 -2.20 -17.01 7.59
N ALA A 217 -1.73 -15.77 7.52
CA ALA A 217 -0.45 -15.37 8.07
C ALA A 217 -0.40 -15.50 9.59
N ILE A 218 -1.47 -15.06 10.30
CA ILE A 218 -1.58 -15.23 11.75
C ILE A 218 -1.57 -16.72 12.11
N GLY A 219 -2.34 -17.53 11.39
CA GLY A 219 -2.37 -18.99 11.61
C GLY A 219 -0.99 -19.63 11.44
N LEU A 220 -0.25 -19.21 10.39
CA LEU A 220 1.10 -19.72 10.14
C LEU A 220 2.07 -19.35 11.26
N PHE A 221 2.11 -18.08 11.67
CA PHE A 221 3.00 -17.61 12.74
C PHE A 221 2.62 -18.13 14.13
N SER A 222 1.36 -18.54 14.34
CA SER A 222 0.93 -19.14 15.61
C SER A 222 1.38 -20.60 15.75
N ILE A 223 1.83 -21.25 14.69
CA ILE A 223 2.28 -22.65 14.67
C ILE A 223 3.83 -22.74 14.67
N MET A 224 4.49 -21.70 14.27
CA MET A 224 5.97 -21.60 14.22
C MET A 224 6.56 -21.23 15.58
#